data_2f267c5d8eb539abf318d0ec23d0e6e7
#
_entry.id   2f267c5d8eb539abf318d0ec23d0e6e7
#
_cell.length_a   1.000
_cell.length_b   1.000
_cell.length_c   1.000
_cell.angle_alpha   90.00
_cell.angle_beta   90.00
_cell.angle_gamma   90.00
#
_symmetry.space_group_name_H-M   'P 1'
#
loop_
_entity.id
_entity.type
_entity.pdbx_description
1 polymer ?
#
loop_
_entity_poly.entity_id
_entity_poly.type
_entity_poly.pdbx_seq_one_letter_code
_entity_poly.pdbx_strand_id
1 'polypeptide(L)'
;PNVNLVALYGPEHGVRGDVHAGDHVTDIKDASTGLPVYSLYGKTRKATPEMLKDIDVLVYDIQDIGCRSFTYISTMGLAMEAAAENDKEFIVLDRPNPVGGLKIEGNLTEDDCISFVSQFKIPYLYGLTCGELAFMLNGEKMLKDGKQCKLQVVKMKGWKRKMDYTQTGLQWVPSSPHIPHPHSAFFYPVSGILGELGYMSIGVGYTIPFQMFAAPWVEAEKLAR
;
A
#
# COMPACT_ATOMS: atom_id res chain seq x y z
N PRO A 1 -12.30 -8.91 23.88
CA PRO A 1 -12.81 -8.24 22.68
C PRO A 1 -13.82 -9.16 22.00
N ASN A 2 -14.91 -8.59 21.50
CA ASN A 2 -15.98 -9.33 20.84
C ASN A 2 -15.72 -9.52 19.34
N VAL A 3 -14.46 -9.63 18.92
CA VAL A 3 -14.05 -9.85 17.54
C VAL A 3 -13.45 -11.22 17.39
N ASN A 4 -13.98 -12.02 16.48
CA ASN A 4 -13.44 -13.31 16.11
C ASN A 4 -12.56 -13.15 14.86
N LEU A 5 -11.25 -13.15 15.04
CA LEU A 5 -10.30 -13.12 13.93
C LEU A 5 -10.20 -14.54 13.36
N VAL A 6 -10.56 -14.72 12.09
CA VAL A 6 -10.66 -16.05 11.45
C VAL A 6 -9.66 -16.27 10.33
N ALA A 7 -9.15 -15.22 9.70
CA ALA A 7 -8.16 -15.32 8.64
C ALA A 7 -7.31 -14.05 8.54
N LEU A 8 -6.14 -14.19 7.93
CA LEU A 8 -5.24 -13.11 7.54
C LEU A 8 -5.10 -13.10 6.01
N TYR A 9 -4.90 -11.91 5.42
CA TYR A 9 -4.72 -11.73 3.98
C TYR A 9 -3.40 -11.02 3.73
N GLY A 10 -2.46 -11.71 3.08
CA GLY A 10 -1.11 -11.19 2.80
C GLY A 10 -1.06 -10.41 1.50
N PRO A 11 -0.82 -9.08 1.52
CA PRO A 11 -0.49 -8.31 0.34
C PRO A 11 0.92 -8.61 -0.14
N GLU A 12 1.46 -7.82 -1.07
CA GLU A 12 2.90 -7.78 -1.34
C GLU A 12 3.68 -7.66 -0.02
N HIS A 13 4.82 -8.30 0.08
CA HIS A 13 5.62 -8.45 1.30
C HIS A 13 5.01 -9.35 2.40
N GLY A 14 3.83 -9.94 2.18
CA GLY A 14 3.18 -10.82 3.17
C GLY A 14 2.59 -10.10 4.37
N VAL A 15 1.94 -10.84 5.27
CA VAL A 15 1.30 -10.27 6.48
C VAL A 15 2.31 -9.79 7.53
N ARG A 16 3.59 -10.13 7.40
CA ARG A 16 4.67 -9.71 8.31
C ARG A 16 5.56 -8.62 7.71
N GLY A 17 5.40 -8.31 6.43
CA GLY A 17 6.21 -7.31 5.75
C GLY A 17 7.66 -7.73 5.55
N ASP A 18 7.94 -9.03 5.45
CA ASP A 18 9.29 -9.62 5.41
C ASP A 18 9.65 -10.31 4.08
N VAL A 19 8.71 -10.37 3.14
CA VAL A 19 8.95 -10.90 1.79
C VAL A 19 9.48 -9.80 0.86
N HIS A 20 10.47 -10.11 0.02
CA HIS A 20 11.04 -9.13 -0.92
C HIS A 20 10.01 -8.64 -1.95
N ALA A 21 10.24 -7.44 -2.48
CA ALA A 21 9.39 -6.85 -3.52
C ALA A 21 9.35 -7.74 -4.76
N GLY A 22 8.15 -7.95 -5.32
CA GLY A 22 7.94 -8.77 -6.49
C GLY A 22 7.91 -10.28 -6.25
N ASP A 23 8.37 -10.76 -5.10
CA ASP A 23 8.32 -12.19 -4.77
C ASP A 23 6.90 -12.67 -4.49
N HIS A 24 6.58 -13.86 -4.98
CA HIS A 24 5.28 -14.46 -4.74
C HIS A 24 5.07 -14.83 -3.26
N VAL A 25 3.99 -14.36 -2.69
CA VAL A 25 3.51 -14.77 -1.37
C VAL A 25 2.65 -16.02 -1.53
N THR A 26 2.90 -17.05 -0.73
CA THR A 26 2.10 -18.28 -0.73
C THR A 26 1.13 -18.32 0.45
N ASP A 27 0.05 -19.10 0.29
CA ASP A 27 -0.83 -19.39 1.41
C ASP A 27 -0.08 -20.18 2.48
N ILE A 28 -0.19 -19.75 3.72
CA ILE A 28 0.48 -20.37 4.87
C ILE A 28 -0.47 -20.43 6.07
N LYS A 29 -0.02 -21.05 7.14
CA LYS A 29 -0.64 -20.93 8.47
C LYS A 29 0.26 -20.04 9.33
N ASP A 30 -0.30 -18.96 9.88
CA ASP A 30 0.46 -18.06 10.75
C ASP A 30 0.89 -18.76 12.04
N ALA A 31 2.18 -18.81 12.30
CA ALA A 31 2.74 -19.52 13.44
C ALA A 31 2.33 -18.94 14.80
N SER A 32 2.04 -17.63 14.85
CA SER A 32 1.70 -16.95 16.10
C SER A 32 0.24 -17.14 16.48
N THR A 33 -0.67 -17.13 15.52
CA THR A 33 -2.11 -17.18 15.75
C THR A 33 -2.74 -18.52 15.40
N GLY A 34 -2.05 -19.32 14.58
CA GLY A 34 -2.60 -20.56 14.03
C GLY A 34 -3.66 -20.36 12.94
N LEU A 35 -3.88 -19.11 12.50
CA LEU A 35 -4.88 -18.78 11.50
C LEU A 35 -4.40 -19.02 10.06
N PRO A 36 -5.29 -19.29 9.12
CA PRO A 36 -4.95 -19.33 7.71
C PRO A 36 -4.54 -17.93 7.24
N VAL A 37 -3.49 -17.88 6.42
CA VAL A 37 -3.04 -16.67 5.70
C VAL A 37 -3.24 -16.92 4.22
N TYR A 38 -4.15 -16.20 3.62
CA TYR A 38 -4.40 -16.23 2.18
C TYR A 38 -3.53 -15.18 1.48
N SER A 39 -2.84 -15.58 0.43
CA SER A 39 -2.03 -14.67 -0.37
C SER A 39 -2.89 -13.86 -1.33
N LEU A 40 -2.73 -12.53 -1.27
CA LEU A 40 -3.21 -11.59 -2.28
C LEU A 40 -2.07 -11.06 -3.16
N TYR A 41 -0.92 -11.74 -3.16
CA TYR A 41 0.23 -11.43 -4.01
C TYR A 41 0.91 -12.71 -4.52
N GLY A 42 0.12 -13.56 -5.17
CA GLY A 42 0.56 -14.84 -5.69
C GLY A 42 -0.29 -15.23 -6.90
N LYS A 43 -1.01 -16.33 -6.78
CA LYS A 43 -1.93 -16.81 -7.82
C LYS A 43 -3.08 -15.85 -8.08
N THR A 44 -3.51 -15.12 -7.09
CA THR A 44 -4.54 -14.09 -7.19
C THR A 44 -4.09 -12.79 -6.51
N ARG A 45 -4.65 -11.67 -6.96
CA ARG A 45 -4.51 -10.34 -6.33
C ARG A 45 -5.79 -9.92 -5.61
N LYS A 46 -6.88 -10.64 -5.82
CA LYS A 46 -8.18 -10.39 -5.22
C LYS A 46 -8.65 -11.61 -4.45
N ALA A 47 -9.21 -11.42 -3.26
CA ALA A 47 -9.77 -12.50 -2.47
C ALA A 47 -10.91 -13.18 -3.22
N THR A 48 -10.89 -14.51 -3.23
CA THR A 48 -11.91 -15.33 -3.89
C THR A 48 -13.12 -15.53 -2.95
N PRO A 49 -14.30 -15.90 -3.49
CA PRO A 49 -15.46 -16.22 -2.65
C PRO A 49 -15.16 -17.29 -1.58
N GLU A 50 -14.33 -18.28 -1.92
CA GLU A 50 -13.94 -19.32 -0.97
C GLU A 50 -13.11 -18.78 0.19
N MET A 51 -12.19 -17.83 -0.07
CA MET A 51 -11.43 -17.16 0.98
C MET A 51 -12.31 -16.29 1.89
N LEU A 52 -13.50 -15.88 1.43
CA LEU A 52 -14.40 -14.97 2.13
C LEU A 52 -15.64 -15.64 2.72
N LYS A 53 -15.83 -16.97 2.57
CA LYS A 53 -17.07 -17.64 2.98
C LYS A 53 -17.38 -17.50 4.46
N ASP A 54 -16.36 -17.54 5.31
CA ASP A 54 -16.49 -17.50 6.78
C ASP A 54 -16.19 -16.08 7.33
N ILE A 55 -16.18 -15.06 6.46
CA ILE A 55 -15.87 -13.68 6.80
C ILE A 55 -17.15 -12.83 6.76
N ASP A 56 -17.40 -12.06 7.82
CA ASP A 56 -18.45 -11.05 7.85
C ASP A 56 -17.88 -9.68 7.44
N VAL A 57 -16.66 -9.40 7.90
CA VAL A 57 -16.01 -8.10 7.76
C VAL A 57 -14.55 -8.28 7.31
N LEU A 58 -14.15 -7.57 6.27
CA LEU A 58 -12.74 -7.39 5.91
C LEU A 58 -12.20 -6.11 6.56
N VAL A 59 -11.06 -6.21 7.23
CA VAL A 59 -10.40 -5.06 7.87
C VAL A 59 -9.08 -4.78 7.15
N TYR A 60 -8.89 -3.55 6.70
CA TYR A 60 -7.64 -3.04 6.17
C TYR A 60 -6.91 -2.21 7.23
N ASP A 61 -5.77 -2.72 7.70
CA ASP A 61 -4.91 -2.09 8.71
C ASP A 61 -3.46 -2.14 8.26
N ILE A 62 -3.13 -1.39 7.21
CA ILE A 62 -1.80 -1.37 6.60
C ILE A 62 -1.29 0.06 6.50
N GLN A 63 0.00 0.28 6.83
CA GLN A 63 0.67 1.56 6.63
C GLN A 63 1.11 1.70 5.18
N ASP A 64 0.45 2.57 4.43
CA ASP A 64 0.85 3.00 3.10
C ASP A 64 1.92 4.10 3.17
N ILE A 65 2.55 4.44 2.05
CA ILE A 65 3.59 5.46 1.96
C ILE A 65 3.19 6.71 1.17
N GLY A 66 1.94 6.79 0.69
CA GLY A 66 1.41 7.98 0.00
C GLY A 66 1.82 8.10 -1.47
N CYS A 67 2.33 7.04 -2.06
CA CYS A 67 2.75 6.98 -3.46
C CYS A 67 1.98 5.92 -4.23
N ARG A 68 1.43 6.27 -5.41
CA ARG A 68 0.55 5.40 -6.20
C ARG A 68 1.16 4.05 -6.56
N SER A 69 2.45 3.98 -6.84
CA SER A 69 3.13 2.75 -7.22
C SER A 69 3.39 1.80 -6.04
N PHE A 70 3.18 2.23 -4.80
CA PHE A 70 3.25 1.35 -3.65
C PHE A 70 1.93 0.57 -3.53
N THR A 71 1.97 -0.73 -3.75
CA THR A 71 0.83 -1.57 -4.17
C THR A 71 -0.26 -1.79 -3.12
N TYR A 72 -0.09 -1.33 -1.90
CA TYR A 72 -1.07 -1.56 -0.84
C TYR A 72 -2.42 -0.91 -1.10
N ILE A 73 -2.44 0.25 -1.74
CA ILE A 73 -3.72 0.88 -2.16
C ILE A 73 -4.42 0.08 -3.26
N SER A 74 -3.67 -0.58 -4.14
CA SER A 74 -4.23 -1.49 -5.14
C SER A 74 -4.82 -2.75 -4.49
N THR A 75 -4.11 -3.32 -3.51
CA THR A 75 -4.65 -4.41 -2.68
C THR A 75 -5.92 -3.97 -1.95
N MET A 76 -5.94 -2.75 -1.38
CA MET A 76 -7.14 -2.20 -0.73
C MET A 76 -8.32 -2.14 -1.70
N GLY A 77 -8.13 -1.58 -2.89
CA GLY A 77 -9.19 -1.48 -3.88
C GLY A 77 -9.72 -2.84 -4.33
N LEU A 78 -8.83 -3.81 -4.60
CA LEU A 78 -9.24 -5.18 -4.94
C LEU A 78 -9.96 -5.90 -3.79
N ALA A 79 -9.58 -5.62 -2.54
CA ALA A 79 -10.28 -6.13 -1.36
C ALA A 79 -11.67 -5.48 -1.20
N MET A 80 -11.81 -4.17 -1.50
CA MET A 80 -13.11 -3.49 -1.55
C MET A 80 -14.01 -4.09 -2.64
N GLU A 81 -13.46 -4.37 -3.83
CA GLU A 81 -14.21 -5.06 -4.90
C GLU A 81 -14.68 -6.46 -4.44
N ALA A 82 -13.78 -7.23 -3.83
CA ALA A 82 -14.11 -8.56 -3.32
C ALA A 82 -15.20 -8.50 -2.24
N ALA A 83 -15.14 -7.51 -1.34
CA ALA A 83 -16.17 -7.27 -0.33
C ALA A 83 -17.53 -6.95 -0.99
N ALA A 84 -17.54 -6.06 -1.99
CA ALA A 84 -18.75 -5.70 -2.74
C ALA A 84 -19.35 -6.91 -3.47
N GLU A 85 -18.52 -7.74 -4.11
CA GLU A 85 -18.93 -8.91 -4.88
C GLU A 85 -19.50 -10.03 -4.00
N ASN A 86 -19.14 -10.07 -2.72
CA ASN A 86 -19.53 -11.11 -1.77
C ASN A 86 -20.40 -10.61 -0.62
N ASP A 87 -20.96 -9.38 -0.74
CA ASP A 87 -21.83 -8.73 0.26
C ASP A 87 -21.21 -8.66 1.67
N LYS A 88 -19.89 -8.40 1.74
CA LYS A 88 -19.15 -8.23 3.00
C LYS A 88 -18.98 -6.75 3.35
N GLU A 89 -18.86 -6.47 4.64
CA GLU A 89 -18.42 -5.14 5.09
C GLU A 89 -16.93 -4.96 4.89
N PHE A 90 -16.50 -3.73 4.62
CA PHE A 90 -15.11 -3.35 4.50
C PHE A 90 -14.78 -2.22 5.45
N ILE A 91 -13.83 -2.42 6.35
CA ILE A 91 -13.41 -1.44 7.34
C ILE A 91 -11.96 -1.04 7.08
N VAL A 92 -11.71 0.27 6.96
CA VAL A 92 -10.35 0.82 6.94
C VAL A 92 -10.03 1.41 8.32
N LEU A 93 -8.99 0.91 8.96
CA LEU A 93 -8.36 1.56 10.11
C LEU A 93 -7.36 2.57 9.58
N ASP A 94 -7.77 3.85 9.55
CA ASP A 94 -7.01 4.87 8.84
C ASP A 94 -5.66 5.17 9.50
N ARG A 95 -4.64 5.44 8.67
CA ARG A 95 -3.26 5.70 9.09
C ARG A 95 -2.72 6.96 8.44
N PRO A 96 -1.75 7.66 9.08
CA PRO A 96 -1.15 8.86 8.51
C PRO A 96 -0.52 8.59 7.14
N ASN A 97 -0.74 9.50 6.20
CA ASN A 97 0.10 9.54 5.02
C ASN A 97 1.48 10.08 5.43
N PRO A 98 2.57 9.31 5.27
CA PRO A 98 3.88 9.68 5.81
C PRO A 98 4.50 10.91 5.13
N VAL A 99 4.11 11.20 3.89
CA VAL A 99 4.56 12.40 3.17
C VAL A 99 3.59 13.59 3.34
N GLY A 100 2.60 13.45 4.22
CA GLY A 100 1.58 14.46 4.50
C GLY A 100 0.43 14.46 3.47
N GLY A 101 -0.55 15.32 3.69
CA GLY A 101 -1.76 15.41 2.86
C GLY A 101 -1.82 16.66 1.98
N LEU A 102 -0.75 17.47 1.89
CA LEU A 102 -0.73 18.71 1.11
C LEU A 102 -0.07 18.56 -0.25
N LYS A 103 0.72 17.49 -0.45
CA LYS A 103 1.40 17.24 -1.72
C LYS A 103 0.55 16.39 -2.63
N ILE A 104 0.21 16.95 -3.77
CA ILE A 104 -0.47 16.27 -4.88
C ILE A 104 0.37 16.54 -6.10
N GLU A 105 1.11 15.54 -6.59
CA GLU A 105 2.11 15.70 -7.63
C GLU A 105 2.13 14.51 -8.58
N GLY A 106 2.60 14.74 -9.79
CA GLY A 106 2.70 13.75 -10.86
C GLY A 106 1.40 13.56 -11.65
N ASN A 107 1.51 12.91 -12.80
CA ASN A 107 0.41 12.71 -13.72
C ASN A 107 -0.60 11.68 -13.18
N LEU A 108 -1.83 11.77 -13.65
CA LEU A 108 -2.82 10.69 -13.53
C LEU A 108 -2.34 9.47 -14.35
N THR A 109 -2.76 8.28 -13.92
CA THR A 109 -2.53 7.07 -14.71
C THR A 109 -3.27 7.17 -16.05
N GLU A 110 -2.58 6.97 -17.15
CA GLU A 110 -3.16 6.86 -18.48
C GLU A 110 -3.87 5.51 -18.64
N ASP A 111 -4.85 5.44 -19.53
CA ASP A 111 -5.72 4.25 -19.67
C ASP A 111 -4.95 2.98 -20.06
N ASP A 112 -3.94 3.11 -20.90
CA ASP A 112 -3.07 2.02 -21.35
C ASP A 112 -1.97 1.65 -20.34
N CYS A 113 -1.78 2.46 -19.29
CA CYS A 113 -0.83 2.24 -18.21
C CYS A 113 -1.47 1.68 -16.93
N ILE A 114 -2.78 1.42 -16.92
CA ILE A 114 -3.46 0.85 -15.76
C ILE A 114 -2.94 -0.56 -15.48
N SER A 115 -2.41 -0.76 -14.28
CA SER A 115 -1.82 -2.01 -13.84
C SER A 115 -1.92 -2.13 -12.32
N PHE A 116 -1.45 -3.23 -11.73
CA PHE A 116 -1.47 -3.39 -10.28
C PHE A 116 -0.62 -2.34 -9.53
N VAL A 117 0.47 -1.85 -10.13
CA VAL A 117 1.29 -0.76 -9.56
C VAL A 117 0.73 0.64 -9.87
N SER A 118 -0.37 0.73 -10.60
CA SER A 118 -1.02 1.99 -11.00
C SER A 118 -2.49 1.75 -11.33
N GLN A 119 -3.23 1.18 -10.39
CA GLN A 119 -4.60 0.68 -10.62
C GLN A 119 -5.63 1.80 -10.79
N PHE A 120 -5.42 2.95 -10.16
CA PHE A 120 -6.39 4.04 -10.15
C PHE A 120 -5.87 5.28 -10.87
N LYS A 121 -6.78 6.03 -11.53
CA LYS A 121 -6.49 7.33 -12.15
C LYS A 121 -6.36 8.43 -11.09
N ILE A 122 -5.30 8.35 -10.31
CA ILE A 122 -4.93 9.32 -9.27
C ILE A 122 -3.53 9.86 -9.54
N PRO A 123 -3.16 11.03 -9.00
CA PRO A 123 -1.79 11.54 -9.09
C PRO A 123 -0.77 10.57 -8.48
N TYR A 124 0.49 10.68 -8.87
CA TYR A 124 1.55 9.80 -8.36
C TYR A 124 1.74 9.95 -6.86
N LEU A 125 1.81 11.19 -6.36
CA LEU A 125 1.58 11.55 -4.96
C LEU A 125 0.13 12.03 -4.83
N TYR A 126 -0.71 11.27 -4.16
CA TYR A 126 -2.15 11.52 -4.17
C TYR A 126 -2.67 12.33 -2.97
N GLY A 127 -1.83 12.57 -1.94
CA GLY A 127 -2.12 13.48 -0.84
C GLY A 127 -3.29 13.07 0.08
N LEU A 128 -3.75 11.83 0.01
CA LEU A 128 -4.84 11.30 0.83
C LEU A 128 -4.31 10.26 1.81
N THR A 129 -5.02 10.05 2.92
CA THR A 129 -4.85 8.84 3.74
C THR A 129 -5.53 7.64 3.05
N CYS A 130 -5.24 6.41 3.49
CA CYS A 130 -5.93 5.23 2.96
C CYS A 130 -7.43 5.30 3.15
N GLY A 131 -7.90 5.82 4.29
CA GLY A 131 -9.34 5.99 4.55
C GLY A 131 -9.98 7.03 3.63
N GLU A 132 -9.31 8.14 3.37
CA GLU A 132 -9.79 9.16 2.42
C GLU A 132 -9.80 8.63 1.00
N LEU A 133 -8.75 7.89 0.60
CA LEU A 133 -8.68 7.24 -0.71
C LEU A 133 -9.81 6.20 -0.86
N ALA A 134 -10.06 5.37 0.14
CA ALA A 134 -11.15 4.40 0.11
C ALA A 134 -12.52 5.10 -0.07
N PHE A 135 -12.76 6.21 0.62
CA PHE A 135 -13.97 7.00 0.42
C PHE A 135 -14.09 7.52 -1.01
N MET A 136 -13.00 8.03 -1.58
CA MET A 136 -12.99 8.52 -2.96
C MET A 136 -13.25 7.38 -3.95
N LEU A 137 -12.52 6.26 -3.84
CA LEU A 137 -12.69 5.11 -4.72
C LEU A 137 -14.13 4.58 -4.70
N ASN A 138 -14.72 4.49 -3.52
CA ASN A 138 -16.09 4.00 -3.33
C ASN A 138 -17.13 5.03 -3.79
N GLY A 139 -16.97 6.30 -3.41
CA GLY A 139 -17.92 7.37 -3.70
C GLY A 139 -17.97 7.74 -5.17
N GLU A 140 -16.82 7.85 -5.82
CA GLU A 140 -16.67 8.18 -7.25
C GLU A 140 -16.81 6.96 -8.16
N LYS A 141 -17.15 5.78 -7.60
CA LYS A 141 -17.32 4.52 -8.35
C LYS A 141 -16.10 4.14 -9.19
N MET A 142 -14.91 4.33 -8.62
CA MET A 142 -13.65 4.05 -9.30
C MET A 142 -13.23 2.57 -9.21
N LEU A 143 -13.95 1.75 -8.45
CA LEU A 143 -13.77 0.31 -8.43
C LEU A 143 -14.30 -0.30 -9.73
N LYS A 144 -13.85 -1.52 -10.04
CA LYS A 144 -14.22 -2.24 -11.27
C LYS A 144 -15.75 -2.26 -11.45
N ASP A 145 -16.20 -1.96 -12.66
CA ASP A 145 -17.62 -1.91 -13.04
C ASP A 145 -18.45 -0.92 -12.20
N GLY A 146 -17.80 0.09 -11.60
CA GLY A 146 -18.47 1.09 -10.76
C GLY A 146 -19.04 0.54 -9.46
N LYS A 147 -18.52 -0.61 -8.99
CA LYS A 147 -18.98 -1.25 -7.75
C LYS A 147 -18.75 -0.36 -6.53
N GLN A 148 -19.57 -0.54 -5.53
CA GLN A 148 -19.45 0.12 -4.23
C GLN A 148 -19.62 -0.94 -3.14
N CYS A 149 -18.75 -0.93 -2.13
CA CYS A 149 -18.85 -1.81 -0.97
C CYS A 149 -19.51 -1.10 0.22
N LYS A 150 -19.91 -1.87 1.22
CA LYS A 150 -20.34 -1.36 2.53
C LYS A 150 -19.10 -0.89 3.30
N LEU A 151 -18.68 0.37 3.06
CA LEU A 151 -17.43 0.92 3.58
C LEU A 151 -17.62 1.64 4.91
N GLN A 152 -16.77 1.32 5.89
CA GLN A 152 -16.57 2.08 7.10
C GLN A 152 -15.11 2.51 7.23
N VAL A 153 -14.85 3.74 7.66
CA VAL A 153 -13.50 4.23 7.95
C VAL A 153 -13.42 4.68 9.40
N VAL A 154 -12.52 4.06 10.15
CA VAL A 154 -12.18 4.48 11.50
C VAL A 154 -11.14 5.60 11.40
N LYS A 155 -11.60 6.83 11.54
CA LYS A 155 -10.77 8.03 11.36
C LYS A 155 -9.74 8.18 12.48
N MET A 156 -8.55 8.64 12.11
CA MET A 156 -7.52 9.03 13.06
C MET A 156 -7.95 10.23 13.93
N LYS A 157 -7.46 10.25 15.17
CA LYS A 157 -7.59 11.42 16.04
C LYS A 157 -6.30 12.25 16.01
N GLY A 158 -6.44 13.57 15.81
CA GLY A 158 -5.33 14.53 15.93
C GLY A 158 -4.45 14.68 14.69
N TRP A 159 -4.53 13.81 13.70
CA TRP A 159 -3.80 14.00 12.45
C TRP A 159 -4.30 15.20 11.65
N LYS A 160 -3.36 15.92 11.06
CA LYS A 160 -3.64 17.09 10.20
C LYS A 160 -2.86 16.94 8.91
N ARG A 161 -3.44 17.38 7.78
CA ARG A 161 -2.84 17.28 6.44
C ARG A 161 -1.42 17.82 6.32
N LYS A 162 -1.06 18.84 7.11
CA LYS A 162 0.28 19.42 7.11
C LYS A 162 1.33 18.61 7.88
N MET A 163 0.91 17.57 8.61
CA MET A 163 1.81 16.72 9.36
C MET A 163 2.48 15.71 8.44
N ASP A 164 3.79 15.55 8.55
CA ASP A 164 4.50 14.36 8.15
C ASP A 164 4.41 13.29 9.25
N TYR A 165 4.95 12.10 8.97
CA TYR A 165 4.85 11.00 9.92
C TYR A 165 5.56 11.29 11.25
N THR A 166 6.71 11.98 11.24
CA THR A 166 7.51 12.26 12.43
C THR A 166 6.77 13.14 13.43
N GLN A 167 5.88 14.00 12.93
CA GLN A 167 5.06 14.91 13.74
C GLN A 167 3.86 14.22 14.39
N THR A 168 3.57 12.98 14.02
CA THR A 168 2.46 12.21 14.61
C THR A 168 2.79 11.65 15.99
N GLY A 169 4.06 11.52 16.33
CA GLY A 169 4.54 10.85 17.55
C GLY A 169 4.36 9.32 17.54
N LEU A 170 3.93 8.75 16.43
CA LEU A 170 3.77 7.30 16.27
C LEU A 170 5.12 6.64 15.97
N GLN A 171 5.31 5.45 16.52
CA GLN A 171 6.44 4.61 16.14
C GLN A 171 6.24 4.10 14.70
N TRP A 172 7.30 4.19 13.88
CA TRP A 172 7.28 3.58 12.55
C TRP A 172 7.33 2.06 12.66
N VAL A 173 6.40 1.41 11.99
CA VAL A 173 6.42 -0.04 11.79
C VAL A 173 6.69 -0.27 10.32
N PRO A 174 7.80 -0.94 9.94
CA PRO A 174 8.09 -1.22 8.54
C PRO A 174 6.96 -2.01 7.88
N SER A 175 6.39 -1.46 6.83
CA SER A 175 5.35 -2.12 6.03
C SER A 175 5.93 -2.92 4.88
N SER A 176 7.21 -2.73 4.60
CA SER A 176 8.00 -3.41 3.57
C SER A 176 9.43 -3.54 4.09
N PRO A 177 10.19 -4.57 3.67
CA PRO A 177 11.59 -4.76 4.07
C PRO A 177 12.49 -3.57 3.72
N HIS A 178 12.09 -2.79 2.71
CA HIS A 178 12.89 -1.71 2.16
C HIS A 178 12.40 -0.31 2.55
N ILE A 179 11.36 -0.20 3.37
CA ILE A 179 10.89 1.06 3.97
C ILE A 179 11.10 1.01 5.50
N PRO A 180 12.36 1.02 5.98
CA PRO A 180 12.67 0.79 7.40
C PRO A 180 12.32 1.99 8.29
N HIS A 181 12.12 3.17 7.72
CA HIS A 181 11.80 4.39 8.47
C HIS A 181 11.01 5.39 7.59
N PRO A 182 10.32 6.38 8.20
CA PRO A 182 9.48 7.33 7.46
C PRO A 182 10.21 8.11 6.38
N HIS A 183 11.51 8.39 6.55
CA HIS A 183 12.30 9.11 5.54
C HIS A 183 12.39 8.35 4.21
N SER A 184 12.43 7.02 4.23
CA SER A 184 12.39 6.23 2.98
C SER A 184 11.12 6.49 2.18
N ALA A 185 9.99 6.72 2.84
CA ALA A 185 8.74 7.08 2.18
C ALA A 185 8.80 8.44 1.46
N PHE A 186 9.62 9.38 1.95
CA PHE A 186 9.84 10.67 1.30
C PHE A 186 10.65 10.56 0.01
N PHE A 187 11.62 9.67 -0.01
CA PHE A 187 12.52 9.50 -1.16
C PHE A 187 11.99 8.53 -2.20
N TYR A 188 11.16 7.58 -1.78
CA TYR A 188 10.56 6.57 -2.67
C TYR A 188 9.92 7.16 -3.93
N PRO A 189 9.11 8.23 -3.87
CA PRO A 189 8.48 8.78 -5.07
C PRO A 189 9.45 9.27 -6.14
N VAL A 190 10.66 9.65 -5.74
CA VAL A 190 11.69 10.14 -6.66
C VAL A 190 12.55 8.99 -7.18
N SER A 191 13.09 8.20 -6.27
CA SER A 191 14.10 7.18 -6.60
C SER A 191 13.46 5.86 -7.04
N GLY A 192 12.28 5.52 -6.53
CA GLY A 192 11.58 4.27 -6.89
C GLY A 192 11.37 4.14 -8.39
N ILE A 193 10.91 5.20 -9.07
CA ILE A 193 10.75 5.21 -10.54
C ILE A 193 12.08 4.91 -11.24
N LEU A 194 13.19 5.48 -10.76
CA LEU A 194 14.51 5.26 -11.36
C LEU A 194 15.01 3.83 -11.13
N GLY A 195 14.64 3.24 -9.98
CA GLY A 195 14.96 1.84 -9.68
C GLY A 195 14.28 0.85 -10.63
N GLU A 196 13.05 1.15 -11.05
CA GLU A 196 12.30 0.32 -12.00
C GLU A 196 12.93 0.27 -13.40
N LEU A 197 13.81 1.21 -13.74
CA LEU A 197 14.58 1.15 -14.99
C LEU A 197 15.62 0.03 -15.02
N GLY A 198 15.97 -0.55 -13.86
CA GLY A 198 16.90 -1.67 -13.75
C GLY A 198 18.38 -1.32 -14.01
N TYR A 199 18.72 -0.06 -14.26
CA TYR A 199 20.08 0.39 -14.60
C TYR A 199 20.79 1.07 -13.42
N MET A 200 20.06 1.40 -12.37
CA MET A 200 20.59 2.15 -11.24
C MET A 200 20.22 1.46 -9.93
N SER A 201 21.16 1.40 -9.00
CA SER A 201 20.85 1.08 -7.60
C SER A 201 20.26 2.31 -6.92
N ILE A 202 19.16 2.12 -6.22
CA ILE A 202 18.49 3.13 -5.41
C ILE A 202 18.68 2.87 -3.92
N GLY A 203 19.69 2.08 -3.56
CA GLY A 203 20.04 1.75 -2.17
C GLY A 203 19.20 0.66 -1.54
N VAL A 204 18.34 -0.04 -2.29
CA VAL A 204 17.64 -1.25 -1.80
C VAL A 204 18.67 -2.31 -1.46
N GLY A 205 18.58 -2.86 -0.24
CA GLY A 205 19.61 -3.76 0.31
C GLY A 205 20.80 -3.07 0.98
N TYR A 206 20.81 -1.73 1.01
CA TYR A 206 21.79 -0.91 1.71
C TYR A 206 21.16 -0.18 2.89
N THR A 207 21.96 0.53 3.72
CA THR A 207 21.51 1.17 4.95
C THR A 207 20.57 2.37 4.75
N ILE A 208 20.57 2.97 3.55
CA ILE A 208 19.76 4.15 3.19
C ILE A 208 18.92 3.90 1.94
N PRO A 209 17.97 2.96 1.98
CA PRO A 209 17.16 2.61 0.83
C PRO A 209 16.36 3.82 0.34
N PHE A 210 16.30 3.98 -0.98
CA PHE A 210 15.68 5.08 -1.71
C PHE A 210 16.36 6.45 -1.58
N GLN A 211 17.42 6.57 -0.79
CA GLN A 211 18.08 7.84 -0.49
C GLN A 211 19.40 8.03 -1.24
N MET A 212 19.66 7.19 -2.21
CA MET A 212 20.87 7.25 -3.03
C MET A 212 20.62 6.77 -4.46
N PHE A 213 21.50 7.18 -5.33
CA PHE A 213 21.61 6.64 -6.69
C PHE A 213 23.04 6.17 -6.92
N ALA A 214 23.20 5.00 -7.50
CA ALA A 214 24.50 4.47 -7.88
C ALA A 214 24.39 3.64 -9.15
N ALA A 215 25.38 3.81 -10.03
CA ALA A 215 25.62 2.92 -11.15
C ALA A 215 27.12 2.99 -11.52
N PRO A 216 27.71 1.94 -12.12
CA PRO A 216 29.15 1.93 -12.45
C PRO A 216 29.62 3.08 -13.35
N TRP A 217 28.69 3.67 -14.11
CA TRP A 217 28.95 4.77 -15.05
C TRP A 217 28.61 6.15 -14.49
N VAL A 218 28.09 6.25 -13.26
CA VAL A 218 27.73 7.52 -12.62
C VAL A 218 28.97 8.15 -11.98
N GLU A 219 29.29 9.37 -12.42
CA GLU A 219 30.29 10.23 -11.79
C GLU A 219 29.57 11.15 -10.79
N ALA A 220 29.69 10.85 -9.50
CA ALA A 220 28.93 11.50 -8.43
C ALA A 220 29.05 13.05 -8.44
N GLU A 221 30.27 13.56 -8.65
CA GLU A 221 30.50 15.02 -8.68
C GLU A 221 29.86 15.72 -9.88
N LYS A 222 29.72 15.01 -11.01
CA LYS A 222 28.99 15.57 -12.16
C LYS A 222 27.48 15.50 -11.97
N LEU A 223 26.98 14.46 -11.31
CA LEU A 223 25.56 14.33 -11.03
C LEU A 223 25.07 15.35 -9.99
N ALA A 224 25.92 15.75 -9.05
CA ALA A 224 25.58 16.69 -7.98
C ALA A 224 25.60 18.18 -8.41
N ARG A 225 26.03 18.50 -9.63
CA ARG A 225 26.07 19.88 -10.21
C ARG A 225 24.81 20.16 -11.00
#